data_339f3aa6df90e941222c085654eea1e5
#
_entry.id   339f3aa6df90e941222c085654eea1e5
#
_cell.length_a   1.000
_cell.length_b   1.000
_cell.length_c   1.000
_cell.angle_alpha   90.00
_cell.angle_beta   90.00
_cell.angle_gamma   90.00
#
_symmetry.space_group_name_H-M   'P 1'
#
loop_
_entity.id
_entity.type
_entity.pdbx_description
1 polymer ?
#
loop_
_entity_poly.entity_id
_entity_poly.type
_entity_poly.pdbx_seq_one_letter_code
_entity_poly.pdbx_strand_id
1 'polypeptide(L)'
;MPEIPPGSGALDTGATGTDAGLEAVNDAAGANYRHLLPSDGRVHVLPHRLSEQLHLPEHVQVVDPRFRRYWHSYLVQAVLATVTMLFILLFVDSLADAALAAGLGSSVAILFVHPSASAAKARSVIGGHTLALLFGVGCSTLIFHSSAGEFIAQNRVLSDIALAASVGLVILMMAVTNTEHPPAAATVLGMAIQSIDPFRTAVFIAAIILLAMIHLLFKSRLQDLI
;
A
#
# COMPACT_ATOMS: atom_id res chain seq x y z
N MET A 1 -83.07 -12.66 -0.61
CA MET A 1 -82.57 -13.05 0.71
C MET A 1 -82.17 -14.50 0.65
N PRO A 2 -80.92 -14.81 0.76
CA PRO A 2 -80.52 -16.04 1.40
C PRO A 2 -79.57 -15.74 2.59
N GLU A 3 -79.62 -16.61 3.57
CA GLU A 3 -79.05 -16.58 4.94
C GLU A 3 -77.52 -16.73 4.95
N ILE A 4 -76.93 -16.03 5.91
CA ILE A 4 -75.50 -16.17 6.27
C ILE A 4 -75.46 -17.10 7.46
N PRO A 5 -74.64 -18.19 7.45
CA PRO A 5 -74.38 -19.00 8.64
C PRO A 5 -73.28 -18.38 9.50
N PRO A 6 -73.32 -18.51 10.86
CA PRO A 6 -72.28 -18.03 11.76
C PRO A 6 -71.12 -19.04 11.81
N GLY A 7 -69.93 -18.59 11.40
CA GLY A 7 -68.70 -19.31 11.58
C GLY A 7 -67.81 -18.65 12.58
N SER A 8 -67.79 -19.18 13.81
CA SER A 8 -66.80 -18.88 14.85
C SER A 8 -65.47 -19.49 14.45
N GLY A 9 -64.49 -18.65 14.20
CA GLY A 9 -63.12 -19.05 14.04
C GLY A 9 -62.22 -18.21 14.95
N ALA A 10 -61.84 -18.77 16.08
CA ALA A 10 -60.87 -18.20 16.98
C ALA A 10 -59.53 -18.00 16.22
N LEU A 11 -59.03 -16.77 16.25
CA LEU A 11 -57.67 -16.45 15.83
C LEU A 11 -56.71 -17.04 16.84
N ASP A 12 -56.16 -18.19 16.49
CA ASP A 12 -55.03 -18.77 17.19
C ASP A 12 -53.79 -17.94 16.83
N THR A 13 -53.37 -17.05 17.74
CA THR A 13 -52.16 -16.28 17.63
C THR A 13 -50.99 -17.19 18.02
N GLY A 14 -50.61 -18.08 17.13
CA GLY A 14 -49.42 -18.90 17.26
C GLY A 14 -48.16 -18.08 17.13
N ALA A 15 -47.73 -17.43 18.23
CA ALA A 15 -46.44 -16.77 18.38
C ALA A 15 -45.34 -17.80 18.60
N THR A 16 -45.10 -18.69 17.64
CA THR A 16 -44.00 -19.68 17.72
C THR A 16 -43.07 -19.70 16.51
N GLY A 17 -43.36 -18.87 15.47
CA GLY A 17 -42.54 -18.82 14.27
C GLY A 17 -41.33 -17.88 14.32
N THR A 18 -41.35 -16.88 15.22
CA THR A 18 -40.31 -15.85 15.28
C THR A 18 -39.11 -16.26 16.13
N ASP A 19 -39.32 -17.04 17.20
CA ASP A 19 -38.23 -17.47 18.08
C ASP A 19 -37.37 -18.56 17.43
N ALA A 20 -37.96 -19.51 16.74
CA ALA A 20 -37.22 -20.54 15.99
C ALA A 20 -36.42 -19.96 14.83
N GLY A 21 -36.94 -18.91 14.17
CA GLY A 21 -36.22 -18.19 13.10
C GLY A 21 -35.04 -17.37 13.65
N LEU A 22 -35.20 -16.75 14.81
CA LEU A 22 -34.15 -15.99 15.49
C LEU A 22 -33.09 -16.90 16.10
N GLU A 23 -33.47 -18.07 16.67
CA GLU A 23 -32.53 -19.08 17.14
C GLU A 23 -31.73 -19.68 15.98
N ALA A 24 -32.38 -20.00 14.86
CA ALA A 24 -31.66 -20.51 13.67
C ALA A 24 -30.71 -19.46 13.06
N VAL A 25 -31.06 -18.17 13.08
CA VAL A 25 -30.16 -17.10 12.63
C VAL A 25 -29.02 -16.88 13.64
N ASN A 26 -29.29 -16.98 14.94
CA ASN A 26 -28.27 -16.85 15.97
C ASN A 26 -27.34 -18.09 16.01
N ASP A 27 -27.85 -19.28 15.79
CA ASP A 27 -27.03 -20.50 15.66
C ASP A 27 -26.21 -20.49 14.39
N ALA A 28 -26.75 -20.02 13.28
CA ALA A 28 -25.98 -19.82 12.04
C ALA A 28 -24.92 -18.72 12.18
N ALA A 29 -25.25 -17.61 12.88
CA ALA A 29 -24.30 -16.56 13.19
C ALA A 29 -23.25 -17.05 14.22
N GLY A 30 -23.65 -17.75 15.28
CA GLY A 30 -22.75 -18.29 16.29
C GLY A 30 -21.83 -19.40 15.76
N ALA A 31 -22.31 -20.23 14.84
CA ALA A 31 -21.49 -21.21 14.15
C ALA A 31 -20.45 -20.56 13.24
N ASN A 32 -20.79 -19.44 12.59
CA ASN A 32 -19.84 -18.70 11.75
C ASN A 32 -18.74 -17.99 12.57
N TYR A 33 -19.02 -17.51 13.78
CA TYR A 33 -18.02 -16.77 14.56
C TYR A 33 -16.99 -17.67 15.25
N ARG A 34 -17.29 -18.94 15.54
CA ARG A 34 -16.33 -19.90 16.08
C ARG A 34 -15.24 -20.32 15.10
N HIS A 35 -15.44 -20.10 13.80
CA HIS A 35 -14.46 -20.36 12.74
C HIS A 35 -13.68 -19.13 12.27
N LEU A 36 -13.85 -17.97 12.91
CA LEU A 36 -13.20 -16.73 12.50
C LEU A 36 -11.68 -16.71 12.64
N LEU A 37 -11.10 -17.65 13.37
CA LEU A 37 -9.66 -17.89 13.40
C LEU A 37 -9.40 -19.39 13.31
N PRO A 38 -9.55 -20.01 12.13
CA PRO A 38 -9.12 -21.37 11.96
C PRO A 38 -7.62 -21.48 12.21
N SER A 39 -7.19 -22.59 12.79
CA SER A 39 -5.78 -22.85 13.10
C SER A 39 -4.85 -22.79 11.88
N ASP A 40 -5.40 -22.75 10.67
CA ASP A 40 -4.72 -22.65 9.39
C ASP A 40 -4.58 -21.20 8.85
N GLY A 41 -5.10 -20.18 9.57
CA GLY A 41 -5.01 -18.78 9.19
C GLY A 41 -5.87 -18.37 7.98
N ARG A 42 -6.86 -19.19 7.60
CA ARG A 42 -7.79 -18.90 6.51
C ARG A 42 -9.09 -18.32 7.05
N VAL A 43 -9.59 -17.26 6.44
CA VAL A 43 -10.88 -16.66 6.77
C VAL A 43 -11.80 -16.75 5.56
N HIS A 44 -13.01 -17.26 5.77
CA HIS A 44 -14.06 -17.20 4.76
C HIS A 44 -14.52 -15.77 4.58
N VAL A 45 -14.28 -15.21 3.39
CA VAL A 45 -14.64 -13.82 3.07
C VAL A 45 -15.99 -13.73 2.37
N LEU A 46 -16.34 -14.77 1.58
CA LEU A 46 -17.54 -14.77 0.76
C LEU A 46 -18.23 -16.13 0.78
N PRO A 47 -19.58 -16.18 0.70
CA PRO A 47 -20.30 -17.41 0.44
C PRO A 47 -19.86 -18.02 -0.90
N HIS A 48 -19.76 -19.36 -0.96
CA HIS A 48 -19.28 -20.11 -2.13
C HIS A 48 -19.94 -19.67 -3.45
N ARG A 49 -21.24 -19.44 -3.45
CA ARG A 49 -21.98 -19.00 -4.64
C ARG A 49 -21.56 -17.62 -5.16
N LEU A 50 -21.16 -16.70 -4.27
CA LEU A 50 -20.70 -15.38 -4.66
C LEU A 50 -19.24 -15.40 -5.13
N SER A 51 -18.41 -16.25 -4.54
CA SER A 51 -17.01 -16.40 -4.98
C SER A 51 -16.91 -16.97 -6.39
N GLU A 52 -17.76 -17.95 -6.73
CA GLU A 52 -17.85 -18.49 -8.08
C GLU A 52 -18.31 -17.44 -9.12
N GLN A 53 -19.36 -16.68 -8.78
CA GLN A 53 -19.88 -15.64 -9.70
C GLN A 53 -18.92 -14.50 -9.94
N LEU A 54 -18.13 -14.12 -8.94
CA LEU A 54 -17.21 -12.99 -8.99
C LEU A 54 -15.76 -13.40 -9.31
N HIS A 55 -15.50 -14.70 -9.48
CA HIS A 55 -14.13 -15.26 -9.66
C HIS A 55 -13.17 -14.81 -8.56
N LEU A 56 -13.69 -14.60 -7.34
CA LEU A 56 -12.90 -14.19 -6.18
C LEU A 56 -12.53 -15.41 -5.31
N PRO A 57 -11.40 -15.37 -4.62
CA PRO A 57 -11.02 -16.45 -3.71
C PRO A 57 -12.02 -16.55 -2.54
N GLU A 58 -12.52 -17.76 -2.29
CA GLU A 58 -13.44 -18.05 -1.18
C GLU A 58 -12.79 -17.82 0.18
N HIS A 59 -11.47 -18.04 0.26
CA HIS A 59 -10.68 -17.92 1.48
C HIS A 59 -9.55 -16.94 1.30
N VAL A 60 -9.38 -16.02 2.24
CA VAL A 60 -8.23 -15.14 2.34
C VAL A 60 -7.33 -15.63 3.47
N GLN A 61 -6.07 -15.81 3.18
CA GLN A 61 -5.07 -16.12 4.21
C GLN A 61 -4.69 -14.81 4.92
N VAL A 62 -5.05 -14.70 6.20
CA VAL A 62 -4.71 -13.53 7.04
C VAL A 62 -3.25 -13.62 7.52
N VAL A 63 -2.74 -14.83 7.71
CA VAL A 63 -1.36 -15.05 8.13
C VAL A 63 -0.69 -15.94 7.09
N ASP A 64 0.47 -15.48 6.59
CA ASP A 64 1.27 -16.26 5.64
C ASP A 64 1.66 -17.60 6.29
N PRO A 65 1.37 -18.75 5.65
CA PRO A 65 1.78 -20.07 6.14
C PRO A 65 3.29 -20.20 6.35
N ARG A 66 4.10 -19.47 5.57
CA ARG A 66 5.56 -19.46 5.70
C ARG A 66 6.01 -18.79 6.99
N PHE A 67 5.23 -17.84 7.55
CA PHE A 67 5.59 -17.11 8.76
C PHE A 67 5.92 -18.06 9.92
N ARG A 68 5.14 -19.08 10.16
CA ARG A 68 5.39 -20.07 11.24
C ARG A 68 6.72 -20.78 11.09
N ARG A 69 7.15 -21.05 9.85
CA ARG A 69 8.38 -21.79 9.57
C ARG A 69 9.61 -20.88 9.56
N TYR A 70 9.45 -19.63 9.09
CA TYR A 70 10.56 -18.70 8.83
C TYR A 70 10.48 -17.41 9.67
N TRP A 71 9.76 -17.43 10.80
CA TRP A 71 9.53 -16.24 11.62
C TRP A 71 10.81 -15.47 12.00
N HIS A 72 11.92 -16.18 12.17
CA HIS A 72 13.22 -15.55 12.42
C HIS A 72 13.64 -14.64 11.25
N SER A 73 13.47 -15.09 10.00
CA SER A 73 13.78 -14.27 8.81
C SER A 73 12.90 -13.03 8.76
N TYR A 74 11.59 -13.17 9.03
CA TYR A 74 10.67 -12.04 9.10
C TYR A 74 11.11 -11.03 10.16
N LEU A 75 11.45 -11.50 11.36
CA LEU A 75 11.88 -10.62 12.45
C LEU A 75 13.23 -9.94 12.13
N VAL A 76 14.22 -10.67 11.65
CA VAL A 76 15.53 -10.13 11.29
C VAL A 76 15.39 -9.09 10.17
N GLN A 77 14.61 -9.37 9.13
CA GLN A 77 14.39 -8.43 8.03
C GLN A 77 13.61 -7.18 8.49
N ALA A 78 12.61 -7.34 9.35
CA ALA A 78 11.88 -6.22 9.94
C ALA A 78 12.80 -5.33 10.81
N VAL A 79 13.65 -5.93 11.66
CA VAL A 79 14.63 -5.19 12.47
C VAL A 79 15.64 -4.47 11.58
N LEU A 80 16.17 -5.14 10.56
CA LEU A 80 17.12 -4.55 9.63
C LEU A 80 16.49 -3.38 8.83
N ALA A 81 15.26 -3.55 8.38
CA ALA A 81 14.48 -2.48 7.73
C ALA A 81 14.29 -1.28 8.68
N THR A 82 13.90 -1.55 9.94
CA THR A 82 13.70 -0.51 10.96
C THR A 82 14.99 0.25 11.24
N VAL A 83 16.11 -0.45 11.45
CA VAL A 83 17.40 0.16 11.71
C VAL A 83 17.87 0.98 10.50
N THR A 84 17.69 0.45 9.29
CA THR A 84 18.02 1.16 8.05
C THR A 84 17.19 2.44 7.92
N MET A 85 15.89 2.36 8.14
CA MET A 85 15.01 3.53 8.06
C MET A 85 15.34 4.55 9.15
N LEU A 86 15.56 4.11 10.38
CA LEU A 86 15.98 4.99 11.47
C LEU A 86 17.26 5.74 11.12
N PHE A 87 18.27 5.03 10.61
CA PHE A 87 19.52 5.65 10.19
C PHE A 87 19.31 6.70 9.09
N ILE A 88 18.46 6.42 8.10
CA ILE A 88 18.11 7.39 7.06
C ILE A 88 17.42 8.62 7.65
N LEU A 89 16.44 8.42 8.55
CA LEU A 89 15.67 9.51 9.15
C LEU A 89 16.49 10.41 10.08
N LEU A 90 17.65 9.95 10.59
CA LEU A 90 18.58 10.82 11.33
C LEU A 90 19.20 11.92 10.46
N PHE A 91 19.21 11.74 9.14
CA PHE A 91 19.80 12.69 8.19
C PHE A 91 18.74 13.40 7.33
N VAL A 92 17.59 12.76 7.12
CA VAL A 92 16.46 13.33 6.35
C VAL A 92 15.45 13.88 7.34
N ASP A 93 15.17 15.18 7.25
CA ASP A 93 14.12 15.81 8.06
C ASP A 93 12.74 15.30 7.60
N SER A 94 12.26 14.25 8.28
CA SER A 94 11.00 13.60 7.95
C SER A 94 9.77 14.47 8.15
N LEU A 95 9.85 15.53 8.94
CA LEU A 95 8.75 16.46 9.15
C LEU A 95 8.68 17.51 8.03
N ALA A 96 9.85 18.01 7.61
CA ALA A 96 9.92 18.95 6.50
C ALA A 96 9.74 18.27 5.13
N ASP A 97 10.24 17.03 4.98
CA ASP A 97 10.30 16.29 3.73
C ASP A 97 9.50 14.98 3.78
N ALA A 98 8.26 15.03 4.28
CA ALA A 98 7.42 13.84 4.51
C ALA A 98 7.23 12.98 3.25
N ALA A 99 7.09 13.58 2.07
CA ALA A 99 6.93 12.84 0.81
C ALA A 99 8.24 12.12 0.40
N LEU A 100 9.39 12.74 0.63
CA LEU A 100 10.70 12.11 0.40
C LEU A 100 10.95 10.97 1.40
N ALA A 101 10.63 11.19 2.67
CA ALA A 101 10.72 10.16 3.70
C ALA A 101 9.80 8.97 3.41
N ALA A 102 8.57 9.22 2.92
CA ALA A 102 7.65 8.17 2.49
C ALA A 102 8.17 7.37 1.28
N GLY A 103 8.80 8.05 0.31
CA GLY A 103 9.46 7.42 -0.84
C GLY A 103 10.60 6.50 -0.40
N LEU A 104 11.44 6.94 0.53
CA LEU A 104 12.51 6.10 1.09
C LEU A 104 11.95 4.95 1.93
N GLY A 105 10.92 5.18 2.74
CA GLY A 105 10.28 4.15 3.55
C GLY A 105 9.66 3.03 2.70
N SER A 106 8.98 3.38 1.60
CA SER A 106 8.46 2.39 0.66
C SER A 106 9.57 1.67 -0.11
N SER A 107 10.71 2.34 -0.38
CA SER A 107 11.90 1.69 -0.93
C SER A 107 12.48 0.67 0.06
N VAL A 108 12.62 1.03 1.34
CA VAL A 108 13.03 0.10 2.41
C VAL A 108 12.09 -1.11 2.44
N ALA A 109 10.77 -0.90 2.39
CA ALA A 109 9.81 -2.00 2.39
C ALA A 109 10.06 -2.97 1.22
N ILE A 110 10.20 -2.48 -0.02
CA ILE A 110 10.47 -3.34 -1.18
C ILE A 110 11.79 -4.09 -1.02
N LEU A 111 12.86 -3.43 -0.60
CA LEU A 111 14.19 -4.02 -0.51
C LEU A 111 14.29 -5.12 0.55
N PHE A 112 13.49 -5.02 1.62
CA PHE A 112 13.54 -5.99 2.72
C PHE A 112 12.39 -6.99 2.71
N VAL A 113 11.29 -6.73 2.02
CA VAL A 113 10.15 -7.68 1.90
C VAL A 113 10.28 -8.52 0.63
N HIS A 114 10.71 -7.91 -0.48
CA HIS A 114 10.88 -8.54 -1.78
C HIS A 114 12.28 -8.31 -2.37
N PRO A 115 13.35 -8.76 -1.71
CA PRO A 115 14.73 -8.49 -2.14
C PRO A 115 15.07 -9.05 -3.52
N SER A 116 14.35 -10.04 -4.02
CA SER A 116 14.53 -10.63 -5.35
C SER A 116 13.77 -9.91 -6.46
N ALA A 117 12.85 -8.99 -6.11
CA ALA A 117 12.05 -8.26 -7.10
C ALA A 117 12.92 -7.40 -8.04
N SER A 118 12.43 -7.19 -9.27
CA SER A 118 13.09 -6.28 -10.24
C SER A 118 13.23 -4.87 -9.68
N ALA A 119 12.23 -4.39 -8.95
CA ALA A 119 12.20 -3.09 -8.30
C ALA A 119 13.22 -2.95 -7.15
N ALA A 120 13.70 -4.05 -6.55
CA ALA A 120 14.72 -4.06 -5.50
C ALA A 120 16.16 -4.05 -6.04
N LYS A 121 16.37 -4.20 -7.34
CA LYS A 121 17.71 -4.13 -7.93
C LYS A 121 18.31 -2.74 -7.77
N ALA A 122 19.61 -2.65 -7.45
CA ALA A 122 20.31 -1.37 -7.28
C ALA A 122 20.12 -0.43 -8.49
N ARG A 123 20.12 -0.97 -9.71
CA ARG A 123 19.81 -0.21 -10.94
C ARG A 123 18.42 0.44 -10.89
N SER A 124 17.42 -0.31 -10.45
CA SER A 124 16.05 0.19 -10.37
C SER A 124 15.90 1.24 -9.27
N VAL A 125 16.47 0.99 -8.09
CA VAL A 125 16.45 1.93 -6.96
C VAL A 125 17.15 3.24 -7.35
N ILE A 126 18.41 3.18 -7.76
CA ILE A 126 19.19 4.36 -8.10
C ILE A 126 18.62 5.04 -9.35
N GLY A 127 18.32 4.29 -10.40
CA GLY A 127 17.80 4.83 -11.66
C GLY A 127 16.41 5.46 -11.48
N GLY A 128 15.50 4.77 -10.80
CA GLY A 128 14.16 5.27 -10.53
C GLY A 128 14.19 6.58 -9.73
N HIS A 129 14.93 6.63 -8.63
CA HIS A 129 15.06 7.86 -7.84
C HIS A 129 15.80 8.98 -8.58
N THR A 130 16.80 8.65 -9.41
CA THR A 130 17.48 9.66 -10.25
C THR A 130 16.52 10.31 -11.25
N LEU A 131 15.70 9.49 -11.93
CA LEU A 131 14.65 10.01 -12.80
C LEU A 131 13.63 10.83 -12.02
N ALA A 132 13.23 10.35 -10.84
CA ALA A 132 12.29 11.07 -9.99
C ALA A 132 12.83 12.44 -9.53
N LEU A 133 14.10 12.51 -9.18
CA LEU A 133 14.77 13.79 -8.87
C LEU A 133 14.77 14.71 -10.09
N LEU A 134 15.14 14.20 -11.26
CA LEU A 134 15.20 15.00 -12.50
C LEU A 134 13.84 15.61 -12.84
N PHE A 135 12.78 14.79 -12.85
CA PHE A 135 11.43 15.28 -13.17
C PHE A 135 10.81 16.10 -12.06
N GLY A 136 11.09 15.77 -10.78
CA GLY A 136 10.64 16.54 -9.63
C GLY A 136 11.28 17.93 -9.58
N VAL A 137 12.59 18.01 -9.80
CA VAL A 137 13.32 19.29 -9.92
C VAL A 137 12.82 20.10 -11.11
N GLY A 138 12.58 19.44 -12.26
CA GLY A 138 12.01 20.11 -13.43
C GLY A 138 10.63 20.71 -13.16
N CYS A 139 9.75 19.97 -12.49
CA CYS A 139 8.43 20.43 -12.08
C CYS A 139 8.52 21.58 -11.05
N SER A 140 9.36 21.43 -10.03
CA SER A 140 9.64 22.50 -9.05
C SER A 140 10.12 23.79 -9.72
N THR A 141 11.05 23.67 -10.65
CA THR A 141 11.56 24.82 -11.42
C THR A 141 10.44 25.50 -12.21
N LEU A 142 9.56 24.70 -12.83
CA LEU A 142 8.40 25.23 -13.54
C LEU A 142 7.46 25.99 -12.62
N ILE A 143 7.16 25.46 -11.44
CA ILE A 143 6.20 26.04 -10.50
C ILE A 143 6.79 27.26 -9.77
N PHE A 144 8.04 27.21 -9.31
CA PHE A 144 8.60 28.22 -8.42
C PHE A 144 9.52 29.22 -9.12
N HIS A 145 10.05 28.91 -10.32
CA HIS A 145 11.07 29.73 -10.98
C HIS A 145 10.74 30.13 -12.43
N SER A 146 9.56 29.74 -12.96
CA SER A 146 9.15 30.18 -14.30
C SER A 146 8.24 31.40 -14.26
N SER A 147 8.16 32.15 -15.36
CA SER A 147 7.19 33.26 -15.52
C SER A 147 5.73 32.78 -15.47
N ALA A 148 5.47 31.53 -15.78
CA ALA A 148 4.15 30.92 -15.64
C ALA A 148 3.90 30.35 -14.23
N GLY A 149 4.93 30.29 -13.38
CA GLY A 149 4.89 29.62 -12.10
C GLY A 149 3.90 30.22 -11.12
N GLU A 150 3.83 31.56 -11.04
CA GLU A 150 2.84 32.23 -10.18
C GLU A 150 1.42 31.89 -10.60
N PHE A 151 1.12 31.82 -11.88
CA PHE A 151 -0.19 31.47 -12.40
C PHE A 151 -0.51 29.99 -12.09
N ILE A 152 0.45 29.10 -12.26
CA ILE A 152 0.32 27.68 -11.93
C ILE A 152 0.11 27.51 -10.43
N ALA A 153 0.94 28.14 -9.59
CA ALA A 153 0.89 28.00 -8.14
C ALA A 153 -0.40 28.56 -7.52
N GLN A 154 -0.95 29.66 -8.11
CA GLN A 154 -2.22 30.23 -7.66
C GLN A 154 -3.44 29.41 -8.11
N ASN A 155 -3.30 28.55 -9.11
CA ASN A 155 -4.38 27.71 -9.60
C ASN A 155 -4.14 26.25 -9.17
N ARG A 156 -4.90 25.80 -8.15
CA ARG A 156 -4.81 24.45 -7.61
C ARG A 156 -4.91 23.36 -8.68
N VAL A 157 -5.84 23.50 -9.62
CA VAL A 157 -6.07 22.49 -10.66
C VAL A 157 -4.84 22.38 -11.58
N LEU A 158 -4.22 23.50 -11.95
CA LEU A 158 -3.01 23.49 -12.77
C LEU A 158 -1.81 22.92 -12.02
N SER A 159 -1.68 23.21 -10.72
CA SER A 159 -0.66 22.60 -9.88
C SER A 159 -0.85 21.07 -9.79
N ASP A 160 -2.08 20.62 -9.52
CA ASP A 160 -2.40 19.18 -9.46
C ASP A 160 -2.12 18.49 -10.80
N ILE A 161 -2.42 19.13 -11.94
CA ILE A 161 -2.11 18.61 -13.27
C ILE A 161 -0.59 18.51 -13.48
N ALA A 162 0.17 19.53 -13.11
CA ALA A 162 1.63 19.53 -13.25
C ALA A 162 2.27 18.43 -12.40
N LEU A 163 1.81 18.25 -11.16
CA LEU A 163 2.26 17.17 -10.26
C LEU A 163 1.90 15.80 -10.82
N ALA A 164 0.66 15.59 -11.25
CA ALA A 164 0.22 14.34 -11.83
C ALA A 164 0.99 14.01 -13.12
N ALA A 165 1.22 14.98 -13.97
CA ALA A 165 2.00 14.83 -15.20
C ALA A 165 3.46 14.44 -14.90
N SER A 166 4.08 15.05 -13.86
CA SER A 166 5.45 14.70 -13.47
C SER A 166 5.56 13.23 -12.99
N VAL A 167 4.56 12.73 -12.25
CA VAL A 167 4.47 11.32 -11.87
C VAL A 167 4.29 10.41 -13.09
N GLY A 168 3.38 10.76 -13.99
CA GLY A 168 3.14 10.00 -15.22
C GLY A 168 4.40 9.91 -16.09
N LEU A 169 5.11 11.02 -16.25
CA LEU A 169 6.36 11.07 -17.01
C LEU A 169 7.46 10.22 -16.37
N VAL A 170 7.62 10.27 -15.05
CA VAL A 170 8.64 9.44 -14.40
C VAL A 170 8.33 7.94 -14.51
N ILE A 171 7.06 7.56 -14.39
CA ILE A 171 6.64 6.17 -14.58
C ILE A 171 6.96 5.71 -16.01
N LEU A 172 6.61 6.51 -17.01
CA LEU A 172 6.92 6.23 -18.40
C LEU A 172 8.44 6.08 -18.62
N MET A 173 9.23 7.01 -18.08
CA MET A 173 10.68 6.97 -18.27
C MET A 173 11.33 5.82 -17.51
N MET A 174 10.84 5.45 -16.33
CA MET A 174 11.28 4.24 -15.62
C MET A 174 11.00 2.97 -16.44
N ALA A 175 9.83 2.88 -17.07
CA ALA A 175 9.50 1.76 -17.94
C ALA A 175 10.41 1.71 -19.17
N VAL A 176 10.61 2.82 -19.87
CA VAL A 176 11.48 2.92 -21.05
C VAL A 176 12.94 2.59 -20.74
N THR A 177 13.43 3.00 -19.57
CA THR A 177 14.83 2.77 -19.16
C THR A 177 15.03 1.44 -18.41
N ASN A 178 13.97 0.69 -18.17
CA ASN A 178 13.98 -0.54 -17.37
C ASN A 178 14.60 -0.31 -15.97
N THR A 179 14.16 0.78 -15.33
CA THR A 179 14.54 1.16 -13.95
C THR A 179 13.32 1.29 -13.07
N GLU A 180 12.35 0.40 -13.24
CA GLU A 180 11.10 0.42 -12.51
C GLU A 180 11.33 0.31 -11.01
N HIS A 181 10.97 1.40 -10.30
CA HIS A 181 11.02 1.48 -8.84
C HIS A 181 9.84 2.33 -8.34
N PRO A 182 8.67 1.71 -8.09
CA PRO A 182 7.45 2.44 -7.74
C PRO A 182 7.58 3.47 -6.61
N PRO A 183 8.39 3.24 -5.55
CA PRO A 183 8.62 4.24 -4.51
C PRO A 183 9.15 5.59 -5.01
N ALA A 184 9.83 5.62 -6.15
CA ALA A 184 10.35 6.85 -6.73
C ALA A 184 9.26 7.84 -7.17
N ALA A 185 8.02 7.38 -7.37
CA ALA A 185 6.88 8.26 -7.62
C ALA A 185 6.62 9.24 -6.46
N ALA A 186 6.79 8.80 -5.21
CA ALA A 186 6.69 9.69 -4.05
C ALA A 186 7.85 10.70 -4.02
N THR A 187 9.03 10.33 -4.48
CA THR A 187 10.18 11.25 -4.61
C THR A 187 9.91 12.37 -5.59
N VAL A 188 9.29 12.08 -6.74
CA VAL A 188 8.87 13.11 -7.70
C VAL A 188 7.98 14.14 -7.04
N LEU A 189 6.95 13.70 -6.31
CA LEU A 189 6.02 14.58 -5.62
C LEU A 189 6.74 15.41 -4.55
N GLY A 190 7.57 14.78 -3.73
CA GLY A 190 8.32 15.46 -2.68
C GLY A 190 9.25 16.54 -3.21
N MET A 191 9.89 16.32 -4.36
CA MET A 191 10.76 17.30 -4.99
C MET A 191 9.98 18.39 -5.75
N ALA A 192 8.82 18.06 -6.31
CA ALA A 192 8.04 18.98 -7.13
C ALA A 192 7.29 20.05 -6.32
N ILE A 193 6.91 19.75 -5.08
CA ILE A 193 6.13 20.66 -4.23
C ILE A 193 6.98 21.62 -3.39
N GLN A 194 8.29 21.53 -3.48
CA GLN A 194 9.22 22.35 -2.68
C GLN A 194 10.16 23.16 -3.58
N SER A 195 10.66 24.26 -3.05
CA SER A 195 11.80 24.96 -3.66
C SER A 195 13.06 24.07 -3.57
N ILE A 196 13.88 24.11 -4.61
CA ILE A 196 15.09 23.32 -4.69
C ILE A 196 16.08 23.78 -3.62
N ASP A 197 16.44 22.87 -2.72
CA ASP A 197 17.54 23.02 -1.77
C ASP A 197 18.66 22.04 -2.14
N PRO A 198 19.82 22.53 -2.60
CA PRO A 198 20.94 21.65 -3.00
C PRO A 198 21.45 20.75 -1.87
N PHE A 199 21.44 21.22 -0.62
CA PHE A 199 21.90 20.45 0.51
C PHE A 199 20.94 19.27 0.79
N ARG A 200 19.63 19.52 0.86
CA ARG A 200 18.60 18.47 1.03
C ARG A 200 18.63 17.46 -0.11
N THR A 201 18.77 17.95 -1.35
CA THR A 201 18.89 17.09 -2.53
C THR A 201 20.12 16.17 -2.41
N ALA A 202 21.29 16.70 -1.99
CA ALA A 202 22.49 15.92 -1.80
C ALA A 202 22.34 14.87 -0.67
N VAL A 203 21.71 15.24 0.44
CA VAL A 203 21.41 14.31 1.55
C VAL A 203 20.48 13.18 1.07
N PHE A 204 19.46 13.52 0.28
CA PHE A 204 18.54 12.54 -0.28
C PHE A 204 19.25 11.57 -1.25
N ILE A 205 20.11 12.06 -2.12
CA ILE A 205 20.94 11.23 -3.01
C ILE A 205 21.84 10.30 -2.19
N ALA A 206 22.48 10.83 -1.14
CA ALA A 206 23.31 10.01 -0.25
C ALA A 206 22.49 8.90 0.44
N ALA A 207 21.26 9.20 0.86
CA ALA A 207 20.33 8.23 1.45
C ALA A 207 19.97 7.10 0.47
N ILE A 208 19.70 7.43 -0.80
CA ILE A 208 19.40 6.43 -1.85
C ILE A 208 20.61 5.52 -2.08
N ILE A 209 21.80 6.10 -2.20
CA ILE A 209 23.03 5.33 -2.41
C ILE A 209 23.29 4.41 -1.20
N LEU A 210 23.17 4.94 0.01
CA LEU A 210 23.31 4.18 1.25
C LEU A 210 22.30 3.01 1.30
N LEU A 211 21.04 3.27 0.98
CA LEU A 211 20.01 2.25 0.95
C LEU A 211 20.33 1.14 -0.05
N ALA A 212 20.77 1.49 -1.26
CA ALA A 212 21.19 0.53 -2.27
C ALA A 212 22.43 -0.27 -1.80
N MET A 213 23.38 0.37 -1.13
CA MET A 213 24.57 -0.30 -0.56
C MET A 213 24.19 -1.29 0.55
N ILE A 214 23.35 -0.89 1.49
CA ILE A 214 22.86 -1.76 2.57
C ILE A 214 22.17 -2.98 1.98
N HIS A 215 21.27 -2.77 1.00
CA HIS A 215 20.61 -3.88 0.32
C HIS A 215 21.63 -4.83 -0.34
N LEU A 216 22.61 -4.32 -1.07
CA LEU A 216 23.63 -5.14 -1.72
C LEU A 216 24.45 -5.96 -0.71
N LEU A 217 24.79 -5.37 0.45
CA LEU A 217 25.56 -6.05 1.52
C LEU A 217 24.78 -7.20 2.13
N PHE A 218 23.47 -7.02 2.33
CA PHE A 218 22.62 -8.01 3.00
C PHE A 218 21.87 -8.91 2.05
N LYS A 219 21.86 -8.65 0.74
CA LYS A 219 21.08 -9.38 -0.26
C LYS A 219 21.20 -10.91 -0.15
N SER A 220 22.40 -11.42 0.13
CA SER A 220 22.64 -12.86 0.28
C SER A 220 21.98 -13.49 1.53
N ARG A 221 21.57 -12.66 2.48
CA ARG A 221 20.93 -13.05 3.75
C ARG A 221 19.43 -12.79 3.76
N LEU A 222 18.93 -12.00 2.79
CA LEU A 222 17.53 -11.65 2.67
C LEU A 222 16.76 -12.73 1.88
N GLN A 223 15.51 -12.94 2.24
CA GLN A 223 14.59 -13.87 1.57
C GLN A 223 13.32 -13.11 1.19
N ASP A 224 12.66 -13.50 0.10
CA ASP A 224 11.33 -12.98 -0.19
C ASP A 224 10.36 -13.46 0.88
N LEU A 225 9.76 -12.53 1.60
CA LEU A 225 8.85 -12.81 2.72
C LEU A 225 7.43 -13.14 2.24
N ILE A 226 7.06 -12.65 1.04
CA ILE A 226 5.72 -12.80 0.45
C ILE A 226 5.85 -13.39 -0.95
#